data_2f3a4f1c3a224ce31c2b3ecea712964b
#
_entry.id   2f3a4f1c3a224ce31c2b3ecea712964b
#
_cell.length_a   1.000
_cell.length_b   1.000
_cell.length_c   1.000
_cell.angle_alpha   90.00
_cell.angle_beta   90.00
_cell.angle_gamma   90.00
#
_symmetry.space_group_name_H-M   'P 1'
#
loop_
_entity.id
_entity.type
_entity.pdbx_description
1 polymer ?
#
loop_
_entity_poly.entity_id
_entity_poly.type
_entity_poly.pdbx_seq_one_letter_code
_entity_poly.pdbx_strand_id
1 'polypeptide(L)'
;MNSLLERESFHKYLQELTLFDDEFMVKVFEDQRCVELLLSIILDKEIKVLQHSSQLGVFNLQGKSIRIDVLAKDEEDRFYSIEVQRDSRGAIPKRARYVSSLMDANTVIKGERYKDLPETFVIFITEKDVLRGILPLYHIERTIKENGRQFNDQAHIIYVNGRNNEDTELGKLMHDFRSHKTLEMNYEVLKERIGLFKETKEGAIAMSEYLQNLINENRLEASIEGRILGQAEGQKDARYEIVIEIFKEEYPNESTSIFDNCSLEQLKKITSMLIKKVPLKEIKDNILLG
;
A
#
# COMPACT_ATOMS: atom_id res chain seq x y z
N MET A 1 -6.75 -19.21 27.99
CA MET A 1 -6.07 -18.60 26.80
C MET A 1 -5.11 -17.56 27.36
N ASN A 2 -3.80 -17.90 27.45
CA ASN A 2 -2.82 -16.92 27.92
C ASN A 2 -2.77 -15.78 26.93
N SER A 3 -2.96 -14.55 27.39
CA SER A 3 -2.86 -13.36 26.53
C SER A 3 -1.46 -13.30 25.91
N LEU A 4 -1.34 -12.70 24.72
CA LEU A 4 -0.03 -12.48 24.06
C LEU A 4 0.99 -11.84 25.04
N LEU A 5 0.53 -11.03 25.98
CA LEU A 5 1.30 -10.34 27.01
C LEU A 5 2.00 -11.25 28.03
N GLU A 6 1.43 -12.41 28.35
CA GLU A 6 2.01 -13.32 29.36
C GLU A 6 3.17 -14.14 28.80
N ARG A 7 3.51 -13.97 27.53
CA ARG A 7 4.62 -14.68 26.89
C ARG A 7 5.87 -13.83 26.98
N GLU A 8 6.89 -14.32 27.66
CA GLU A 8 8.24 -13.78 27.65
C GLU A 8 8.75 -13.51 26.21
N SER A 9 8.27 -14.32 25.27
CA SER A 9 8.50 -14.17 23.82
C SER A 9 7.92 -12.87 23.24
N PHE A 10 6.76 -12.36 23.72
CA PHE A 10 6.18 -11.12 23.23
C PHE A 10 6.99 -9.90 23.66
N HIS A 11 7.41 -9.90 24.93
CA HIS A 11 8.24 -8.80 25.43
C HIS A 11 9.57 -8.73 24.65
N LYS A 12 10.22 -9.88 24.42
CA LYS A 12 11.43 -9.95 23.60
C LYS A 12 11.18 -9.45 22.18
N TYR A 13 10.10 -9.89 21.52
CA TYR A 13 9.70 -9.41 20.20
C TYR A 13 9.54 -7.90 20.17
N LEU A 14 8.83 -7.31 21.13
CA LEU A 14 8.60 -5.86 21.21
C LEU A 14 9.92 -5.08 21.35
N GLN A 15 10.91 -5.61 22.09
CA GLN A 15 12.22 -4.97 22.24
C GLN A 15 13.01 -4.94 20.92
N GLU A 16 12.83 -5.91 20.03
CA GLU A 16 13.53 -6.01 18.75
C GLU A 16 12.91 -5.15 17.64
N LEU A 17 11.72 -4.59 17.85
CA LEU A 17 11.06 -3.75 16.84
C LEU A 17 11.79 -2.43 16.63
N THR A 18 11.81 -1.97 15.38
CA THR A 18 12.33 -0.68 14.93
C THR A 18 11.27 0.07 14.16
N LEU A 19 11.53 1.32 13.77
CA LEU A 19 10.62 2.08 12.91
C LEU A 19 10.57 1.59 11.45
N PHE A 20 11.36 0.57 11.09
CA PHE A 20 11.23 -0.16 9.82
C PHE A 20 10.25 -1.34 9.91
N ASP A 21 9.69 -1.62 11.07
CA ASP A 21 8.62 -2.62 11.24
C ASP A 21 7.27 -1.92 11.11
N ASP A 22 6.52 -2.27 10.05
CA ASP A 22 5.32 -1.55 9.61
C ASP A 22 4.31 -1.34 10.75
N GLU A 23 3.98 -2.40 11.50
CA GLU A 23 3.00 -2.34 12.58
C GLU A 23 3.47 -1.44 13.74
N PHE A 24 4.77 -1.43 14.02
CA PHE A 24 5.34 -0.60 15.08
C PHE A 24 5.41 0.86 14.67
N MET A 25 5.88 1.12 13.44
CA MET A 25 5.95 2.44 12.85
C MET A 25 4.58 3.13 12.86
N VAL A 26 3.56 2.47 12.34
CA VAL A 26 2.18 2.98 12.31
C VAL A 26 1.73 3.41 13.72
N LYS A 27 2.03 2.60 14.74
CA LYS A 27 1.64 2.88 16.13
C LYS A 27 2.42 4.05 16.75
N VAL A 28 3.69 4.20 16.39
CA VAL A 28 4.50 5.34 16.82
C VAL A 28 3.99 6.64 16.16
N PHE A 29 3.73 6.62 14.86
CA PHE A 29 3.27 7.78 14.09
C PHE A 29 1.77 8.10 14.24
N GLU A 30 1.04 7.43 15.14
CA GLU A 30 -0.22 7.97 15.67
C GLU A 30 -0.01 9.24 16.51
N ASP A 31 1.21 9.49 17.00
CA ASP A 31 1.55 10.75 17.66
C ASP A 31 1.93 11.81 16.60
N GLN A 32 1.12 12.85 16.50
CA GLN A 32 1.31 13.95 15.55
C GLN A 32 2.69 14.58 15.65
N ARG A 33 3.27 14.69 16.85
CA ARG A 33 4.61 15.25 17.07
C ARG A 33 5.69 14.46 16.33
N CYS A 34 5.53 13.13 16.25
CA CYS A 34 6.44 12.26 15.50
C CYS A 34 6.34 12.53 13.99
N VAL A 35 5.13 12.75 13.46
CA VAL A 35 4.90 13.10 12.05
C VAL A 35 5.49 14.47 11.72
N GLU A 36 5.25 15.47 12.56
CA GLU A 36 5.81 16.83 12.39
C GLU A 36 7.33 16.83 12.40
N LEU A 37 7.95 16.12 13.34
CA LEU A 37 9.40 15.94 13.41
C LEU A 37 9.94 15.32 12.12
N LEU A 38 9.36 14.22 11.68
CA LEU A 38 9.77 13.50 10.47
C LEU A 38 9.72 14.42 9.24
N LEU A 39 8.57 15.05 9.01
CA LEU A 39 8.36 15.92 7.85
C LEU A 39 9.28 17.14 7.89
N SER A 40 9.47 17.74 9.07
CA SER A 40 10.32 18.90 9.22
C SER A 40 11.79 18.61 8.90
N ILE A 41 12.29 17.44 9.29
CA ILE A 41 13.66 17.02 8.98
C ILE A 41 13.83 16.68 7.50
N ILE A 42 12.88 15.92 6.91
CA ILE A 42 12.98 15.51 5.50
C ILE A 42 12.89 16.70 4.55
N LEU A 43 12.05 17.69 4.89
CA LEU A 43 11.80 18.86 4.04
C LEU A 43 12.64 20.08 4.40
N ASP A 44 13.50 19.95 5.42
CA ASP A 44 14.37 21.03 5.94
C ASP A 44 13.59 22.34 6.22
N LYS A 45 12.40 22.20 6.79
CA LYS A 45 11.53 23.32 7.20
C LYS A 45 10.56 22.90 8.29
N GLU A 46 10.12 23.86 9.12
CA GLU A 46 9.08 23.57 10.12
C GLU A 46 7.76 23.21 9.44
N ILE A 47 7.21 22.05 9.80
CA ILE A 47 5.89 21.56 9.33
C ILE A 47 4.98 21.42 10.55
N LYS A 48 3.80 22.04 10.47
CA LYS A 48 2.71 21.88 11.42
C LYS A 48 1.61 21.06 10.77
N VAL A 49 1.28 19.93 11.35
CA VAL A 49 0.28 19.00 10.84
C VAL A 49 -1.08 19.36 11.42
N LEU A 50 -2.07 19.61 10.58
CA LEU A 50 -3.48 19.82 11.01
C LEU A 50 -4.22 18.52 11.22
N GLN A 51 -3.98 17.57 10.33
CA GLN A 51 -4.65 16.26 10.34
C GLN A 51 -3.68 15.19 9.90
N HIS A 52 -3.75 14.03 10.53
CA HIS A 52 -3.06 12.84 10.05
C HIS A 52 -3.90 11.59 10.34
N SER A 53 -3.65 10.55 9.56
CA SER A 53 -4.25 9.23 9.72
C SER A 53 -3.22 8.17 9.38
N SER A 54 -3.14 7.15 10.20
CA SER A 54 -2.32 5.97 9.93
C SER A 54 -3.16 4.87 9.27
N GLN A 55 -2.54 4.09 8.38
CA GLN A 55 -3.15 2.99 7.64
C GLN A 55 -4.43 3.37 6.88
N LEU A 56 -4.43 4.53 6.23
CA LEU A 56 -5.57 4.98 5.44
C LEU A 56 -5.69 4.19 4.14
N GLY A 57 -6.85 3.53 3.95
CA GLY A 57 -7.21 2.93 2.67
C GLY A 57 -7.55 4.00 1.63
N VAL A 58 -6.79 4.06 0.54
CA VAL A 58 -7.09 4.91 -0.61
C VAL A 58 -7.69 4.04 -1.71
N PHE A 59 -8.96 4.26 -1.99
CA PHE A 59 -9.73 3.39 -2.87
C PHE A 59 -9.58 3.77 -4.34
N ASN A 60 -9.46 2.75 -5.19
CA ASN A 60 -9.61 2.88 -6.63
C ASN A 60 -10.79 2.03 -7.07
N LEU A 61 -11.87 2.68 -7.53
CA LEU A 61 -13.10 2.01 -7.97
C LEU A 61 -12.93 1.08 -9.18
N GLN A 62 -11.86 1.28 -9.97
CA GLN A 62 -11.62 0.55 -11.22
C GLN A 62 -10.30 -0.24 -11.23
N GLY A 63 -9.55 -0.24 -10.13
CA GLY A 63 -8.22 -0.84 -10.09
C GLY A 63 -7.75 -1.20 -8.69
N LYS A 64 -6.43 -1.30 -8.54
CA LYS A 64 -5.80 -1.67 -7.28
C LYS A 64 -5.88 -0.52 -6.27
N SER A 65 -6.60 -0.71 -5.17
CA SER A 65 -6.52 0.17 -4.00
C SER A 65 -5.18 0.02 -3.29
N ILE A 66 -4.78 1.03 -2.53
CA ILE A 66 -3.57 1.01 -1.71
C ILE A 66 -3.92 1.34 -0.26
N ARG A 67 -3.06 0.92 0.65
CA ARG A 67 -3.04 1.38 2.04
C ARG A 67 -1.82 2.29 2.17
N ILE A 68 -2.04 3.53 2.61
CA ILE A 68 -0.99 4.50 2.93
C ILE A 68 -0.64 4.33 4.41
N ASP A 69 0.65 4.22 4.73
CA ASP A 69 1.09 3.99 6.11
C ASP A 69 0.76 5.19 6.99
N VAL A 70 1.11 6.40 6.55
CA VAL A 70 0.71 7.66 7.20
C VAL A 70 0.35 8.69 6.14
N LEU A 71 -0.86 9.23 6.20
CA LEU A 71 -1.29 10.40 5.44
C LEU A 71 -1.38 11.60 6.37
N ALA A 72 -0.75 12.70 6.02
CA ALA A 72 -0.81 13.95 6.79
C ALA A 72 -1.19 15.12 5.90
N LYS A 73 -1.79 16.14 6.50
CA LYS A 73 -2.15 17.42 5.89
C LYS A 73 -1.66 18.56 6.78
N ASP A 74 -0.99 19.55 6.23
CA ASP A 74 -0.49 20.69 6.97
C ASP A 74 -1.39 21.94 6.90
N GLU A 75 -0.94 23.03 7.53
CA GLU A 75 -1.66 24.32 7.58
C GLU A 75 -1.75 25.02 6.20
N GLU A 76 -0.92 24.65 5.24
CA GLU A 76 -0.91 25.19 3.87
C GLU A 76 -1.68 24.31 2.88
N ASP A 77 -2.51 23.38 3.40
CA ASP A 77 -3.31 22.42 2.62
C ASP A 77 -2.48 21.44 1.78
N ARG A 78 -1.19 21.22 2.09
CA ARG A 78 -0.33 20.25 1.42
C ARG A 78 -0.56 18.86 2.01
N PHE A 79 -0.49 17.85 1.15
CA PHE A 79 -0.68 16.45 1.55
C PHE A 79 0.62 15.65 1.47
N TYR A 80 0.84 14.83 2.47
CA TYR A 80 2.03 14.01 2.63
C TYR A 80 1.64 12.55 2.80
N SER A 81 2.01 11.69 1.85
CA SER A 81 1.97 10.23 1.99
C SER A 81 3.35 9.76 2.43
N ILE A 82 3.44 9.16 3.60
CA ILE A 82 4.67 8.60 4.14
C ILE A 82 4.55 7.08 4.09
N GLU A 83 5.50 6.44 3.42
CA GLU A 83 5.59 5.00 3.23
C GLU A 83 6.94 4.51 3.76
N VAL A 84 6.94 3.65 4.75
CA VAL A 84 8.16 3.04 5.29
C VAL A 84 8.31 1.63 4.74
N GLN A 85 9.45 1.32 4.11
CA GLN A 85 9.60 0.06 3.39
C GLN A 85 10.93 -0.63 3.72
N ARG A 86 10.85 -1.79 4.35
CA ARG A 86 12.01 -2.66 4.58
C ARG A 86 12.45 -3.37 3.31
N ASP A 87 11.50 -3.85 2.51
CA ASP A 87 11.76 -4.50 1.21
C ASP A 87 11.76 -3.48 0.07
N SER A 88 12.84 -3.44 -0.70
CA SER A 88 13.00 -2.55 -1.86
C SER A 88 11.91 -2.75 -2.94
N ARG A 89 11.28 -3.94 -3.01
CA ARG A 89 10.17 -4.21 -3.94
C ARG A 89 8.93 -3.37 -3.63
N GLY A 90 8.75 -2.97 -2.37
CA GLY A 90 7.68 -2.09 -1.93
C GLY A 90 7.84 -0.63 -2.37
N ALA A 91 9.06 -0.19 -2.73
CA ALA A 91 9.39 1.20 -3.03
C ALA A 91 9.83 1.45 -4.48
N ILE A 92 9.33 0.66 -5.44
CA ILE A 92 9.70 0.86 -6.87
C ILE A 92 9.12 2.17 -7.43
N PRO A 93 9.80 2.85 -8.39
CA PRO A 93 9.36 4.12 -8.95
C PRO A 93 7.94 4.12 -9.53
N LYS A 94 7.49 2.98 -10.11
CA LYS A 94 6.12 2.85 -10.62
C LYS A 94 5.07 2.88 -9.50
N ARG A 95 5.38 2.35 -8.29
CA ARG A 95 4.48 2.44 -7.14
C ARG A 95 4.39 3.88 -6.63
N ALA A 96 5.52 4.60 -6.53
CA ALA A 96 5.52 5.99 -6.11
C ALA A 96 4.64 6.87 -7.04
N ARG A 97 4.78 6.69 -8.36
CA ARG A 97 3.90 7.34 -9.34
C ARG A 97 2.43 6.97 -9.14
N TYR A 98 2.14 5.70 -8.85
CA TYR A 98 0.76 5.24 -8.64
C TYR A 98 0.14 5.83 -7.38
N VAL A 99 0.90 5.87 -6.27
CA VAL A 99 0.49 6.54 -5.02
C VAL A 99 0.17 8.00 -5.27
N SER A 100 1.07 8.75 -5.94
CA SER A 100 0.84 10.16 -6.32
C SER A 100 -0.45 10.36 -7.11
N SER A 101 -0.70 9.51 -8.11
CA SER A 101 -1.92 9.59 -8.92
C SER A 101 -3.19 9.30 -8.12
N LEU A 102 -3.13 8.38 -7.15
CA LEU A 102 -4.27 8.09 -6.28
C LEU A 102 -4.52 9.19 -5.25
N MET A 103 -3.48 9.84 -4.74
CA MET A 103 -3.64 11.03 -3.89
C MET A 103 -4.43 12.10 -4.65
N ASP A 104 -4.02 12.45 -5.86
CA ASP A 104 -4.75 13.42 -6.69
C ASP A 104 -6.19 12.99 -6.95
N ALA A 105 -6.41 11.74 -7.33
CA ALA A 105 -7.76 11.21 -7.63
C ALA A 105 -8.70 11.20 -6.43
N ASN A 106 -8.18 11.15 -5.21
CA ASN A 106 -8.98 11.12 -3.97
C ASN A 106 -9.09 12.49 -3.27
N THR A 107 -8.34 13.50 -3.73
CA THR A 107 -8.42 14.86 -3.21
C THR A 107 -9.35 15.76 -4.04
N VAL A 108 -9.52 15.48 -5.32
CA VAL A 108 -10.40 16.26 -6.22
C VAL A 108 -11.84 15.83 -6.07
N ILE A 109 -12.72 16.79 -5.77
CA ILE A 109 -14.17 16.60 -5.75
C ILE A 109 -14.77 16.99 -7.11
N LYS A 110 -15.83 16.29 -7.52
CA LYS A 110 -16.53 16.58 -8.79
C LYS A 110 -16.98 18.05 -8.85
N GLY A 111 -16.47 18.77 -9.83
CA GLY A 111 -16.78 20.20 -10.05
C GLY A 111 -15.66 21.15 -9.62
N GLU A 112 -14.62 20.69 -8.96
CA GLU A 112 -13.42 21.46 -8.67
C GLU A 112 -12.53 21.61 -9.91
N ARG A 113 -11.71 22.64 -9.92
CA ARG A 113 -10.81 22.93 -11.04
C ARG A 113 -9.46 22.32 -10.78
N TYR A 114 -8.82 21.74 -11.78
CA TYR A 114 -7.46 21.15 -11.66
C TYR A 114 -6.39 22.11 -11.11
N LYS A 115 -6.56 23.43 -11.27
CA LYS A 115 -5.65 24.42 -10.71
C LYS A 115 -5.73 24.55 -9.20
N ASP A 116 -6.79 24.02 -8.59
CA ASP A 116 -7.03 24.06 -7.15
C ASP A 116 -6.58 22.71 -6.49
N LEU A 117 -5.93 21.81 -7.27
CA LEU A 117 -5.27 20.61 -6.73
C LEU A 117 -4.23 21.00 -5.66
N PRO A 118 -4.22 20.35 -4.51
CA PRO A 118 -3.21 20.61 -3.48
C PRO A 118 -1.81 20.14 -3.92
N GLU A 119 -0.79 20.76 -3.36
CA GLU A 119 0.58 20.26 -3.44
C GLU A 119 0.70 18.92 -2.70
N THR A 120 1.31 17.92 -3.32
CA THR A 120 1.38 16.56 -2.80
C THR A 120 2.82 16.05 -2.71
N PHE A 121 3.12 15.34 -1.63
CA PHE A 121 4.42 14.72 -1.36
C PHE A 121 4.24 13.23 -1.11
N VAL A 122 4.86 12.39 -1.93
CA VAL A 122 4.97 10.95 -1.70
C VAL A 122 6.38 10.65 -1.19
N ILE A 123 6.50 10.28 0.06
CA ILE A 123 7.76 10.09 0.76
C ILE A 123 7.96 8.59 1.05
N PHE A 124 8.96 7.99 0.41
CA PHE A 124 9.40 6.63 0.71
C PHE A 124 10.63 6.65 1.61
N ILE A 125 10.52 6.10 2.81
CA ILE A 125 11.66 5.86 3.72
C ILE A 125 12.01 4.39 3.58
N THR A 126 13.18 4.10 3.01
CA THR A 126 13.56 2.74 2.66
C THR A 126 14.76 2.27 3.49
N GLU A 127 14.71 1.06 4.05
CA GLU A 127 15.83 0.51 4.83
C GLU A 127 17.12 0.39 4.01
N LYS A 128 16.97 0.19 2.68
CA LYS A 128 18.08 0.11 1.72
C LYS A 128 17.93 1.18 0.66
N ASP A 129 19.06 1.70 0.15
CA ASP A 129 19.05 2.65 -0.96
C ASP A 129 18.49 2.00 -2.25
N VAL A 130 17.22 2.25 -2.53
CA VAL A 130 16.48 1.69 -3.68
C VAL A 130 16.97 2.28 -5.00
N LEU A 131 17.36 3.56 -5.00
CA LEU A 131 17.83 4.27 -6.21
C LEU A 131 19.32 4.09 -6.48
N ARG A 132 20.07 3.52 -5.53
CA ARG A 132 21.49 3.13 -5.67
C ARG A 132 22.45 4.27 -6.01
N GLY A 133 22.08 5.50 -5.69
CA GLY A 133 22.90 6.69 -5.90
C GLY A 133 23.78 7.06 -4.71
N ILE A 134 23.66 6.33 -3.57
CA ILE A 134 24.41 6.54 -2.32
C ILE A 134 24.12 7.91 -1.69
N LEU A 135 23.04 8.57 -2.08
CA LEU A 135 22.63 9.82 -1.49
C LEU A 135 21.74 9.58 -0.25
N PRO A 136 21.76 10.48 0.75
CA PRO A 136 20.89 10.39 1.91
C PRO A 136 19.42 10.62 1.56
N LEU A 137 19.17 11.44 0.55
CA LEU A 137 17.84 11.84 0.10
C LEU A 137 17.84 12.05 -1.41
N TYR A 138 16.70 11.73 -2.06
CA TYR A 138 16.47 11.95 -3.48
C TYR A 138 15.16 12.72 -3.66
N HIS A 139 15.20 13.86 -4.31
CA HIS A 139 14.02 14.56 -4.80
C HIS A 139 13.79 14.21 -6.27
N ILE A 140 12.60 13.75 -6.59
CA ILE A 140 12.20 13.38 -7.94
C ILE A 140 11.16 14.38 -8.43
N GLU A 141 11.56 15.17 -9.41
CA GLU A 141 10.77 16.24 -10.00
C GLU A 141 10.59 15.99 -11.50
N ARG A 142 9.48 16.46 -12.06
CA ARG A 142 9.26 16.42 -13.50
C ARG A 142 9.94 17.60 -14.19
N THR A 143 10.64 17.31 -15.28
CA THR A 143 11.41 18.30 -16.05
C THR A 143 10.96 18.31 -17.49
N ILE A 144 10.84 19.49 -18.09
CA ILE A 144 10.61 19.68 -19.53
C ILE A 144 11.91 19.35 -20.25
N LYS A 145 11.94 18.23 -20.98
CA LYS A 145 13.15 17.69 -21.61
C LYS A 145 13.81 18.65 -22.58
N GLU A 146 13.03 19.44 -23.31
CA GLU A 146 13.50 20.31 -24.38
C GLU A 146 14.28 21.54 -23.90
N ASN A 147 14.04 21.99 -22.68
CA ASN A 147 14.66 23.21 -22.14
C ASN A 147 15.22 23.09 -20.72
N GLY A 148 15.08 21.91 -20.08
CA GLY A 148 15.58 21.63 -18.74
C GLY A 148 14.83 22.32 -17.60
N ARG A 149 13.71 23.00 -17.87
CA ARG A 149 12.94 23.68 -16.83
C ARG A 149 12.10 22.69 -16.04
N GLN A 150 11.90 22.99 -14.76
CA GLN A 150 10.93 22.26 -13.93
C GLN A 150 9.52 22.39 -14.50
N PHE A 151 8.75 21.29 -14.46
CA PHE A 151 7.36 21.28 -14.92
C PHE A 151 6.42 21.99 -13.94
N ASN A 152 6.79 22.02 -12.65
CA ASN A 152 6.08 22.71 -11.55
C ASN A 152 4.62 22.29 -11.41
N ASP A 153 4.35 20.99 -11.44
CA ASP A 153 3.01 20.43 -11.26
C ASP A 153 2.65 20.18 -9.79
N GLN A 154 3.53 20.58 -8.85
CA GLN A 154 3.33 20.47 -7.40
C GLN A 154 3.08 19.04 -6.90
N ALA A 155 3.55 18.03 -7.64
CA ALA A 155 3.52 16.63 -7.24
C ALA A 155 4.95 16.11 -7.06
N HIS A 156 5.35 15.92 -5.81
CA HIS A 156 6.72 15.60 -5.40
C HIS A 156 6.85 14.15 -4.98
N ILE A 157 7.96 13.51 -5.34
CA ILE A 157 8.31 12.18 -4.85
C ILE A 157 9.67 12.27 -4.18
N ILE A 158 9.77 11.79 -2.94
CA ILE A 158 10.99 11.81 -2.14
C ILE A 158 11.34 10.39 -1.73
N TYR A 159 12.62 10.02 -1.91
CA TYR A 159 13.17 8.79 -1.36
C TYR A 159 14.21 9.11 -0.30
N VAL A 160 14.02 8.57 0.89
CA VAL A 160 14.96 8.67 2.02
C VAL A 160 15.70 7.35 2.16
N ASN A 161 17.04 7.44 2.15
CA ASN A 161 17.91 6.29 2.32
C ASN A 161 18.10 5.99 3.81
N GLY A 162 17.45 4.96 4.31
CA GLY A 162 17.53 4.53 5.71
C GLY A 162 18.91 4.06 6.16
N ARG A 163 19.88 3.86 5.25
CA ARG A 163 21.28 3.58 5.58
C ARG A 163 22.11 4.83 5.83
N ASN A 164 21.53 6.01 5.64
CA ASN A 164 22.24 7.24 5.92
C ASN A 164 22.72 7.26 7.38
N ASN A 165 24.02 7.52 7.58
CA ASN A 165 24.69 7.59 8.87
C ASN A 165 25.57 8.85 8.98
N GLU A 166 25.32 9.85 8.13
CA GLU A 166 25.99 11.15 8.20
C GLU A 166 25.65 11.88 9.51
N ASP A 167 26.54 12.72 9.97
CA ASP A 167 26.27 13.58 11.15
C ASP A 167 25.43 14.80 10.75
N THR A 168 24.21 14.51 10.32
CA THR A 168 23.18 15.48 9.94
C THR A 168 21.88 15.14 10.67
N GLU A 169 20.92 16.07 10.72
CA GLU A 169 19.61 15.79 11.33
C GLU A 169 18.93 14.59 10.66
N LEU A 170 19.00 14.48 9.34
CA LEU A 170 18.47 13.31 8.62
C LEU A 170 19.21 12.03 8.98
N GLY A 171 20.53 12.07 9.13
CA GLY A 171 21.32 10.91 9.55
C GLY A 171 20.99 10.43 10.97
N LYS A 172 20.79 11.39 11.90
CA LYS A 172 20.32 11.11 13.27
C LYS A 172 18.90 10.50 13.25
N LEU A 173 18.00 11.02 12.42
CA LEU A 173 16.67 10.45 12.25
C LEU A 173 16.74 9.02 11.72
N MET A 174 17.55 8.74 10.72
CA MET A 174 17.72 7.38 10.18
C MET A 174 18.44 6.45 11.17
N HIS A 175 19.29 6.97 12.04
CA HIS A 175 19.81 6.23 13.19
C HIS A 175 18.66 5.78 14.10
N ASP A 176 17.77 6.70 14.49
CA ASP A 176 16.63 6.40 15.37
C ASP A 176 15.65 5.40 14.72
N PHE A 177 15.47 5.47 13.39
CA PHE A 177 14.68 4.47 12.65
C PHE A 177 15.23 3.05 12.75
N ARG A 178 16.56 2.89 12.87
CA ARG A 178 17.23 1.58 12.99
C ARG A 178 17.42 1.15 14.45
N SER A 179 17.27 2.07 15.40
CA SER A 179 17.60 1.80 16.80
C SER A 179 16.55 0.93 17.46
N HIS A 180 16.99 -0.12 18.14
CA HIS A 180 16.14 -0.96 18.98
C HIS A 180 15.97 -0.38 20.40
N LYS A 181 16.92 0.48 20.84
CA LYS A 181 17.01 0.97 22.21
C LYS A 181 16.70 2.45 22.27
N THR A 182 15.77 2.83 23.10
CA THR A 182 15.37 4.21 23.34
C THR A 182 16.53 5.10 23.82
N LEU A 183 17.42 4.55 24.66
CA LEU A 183 18.58 5.29 25.19
C LEU A 183 19.59 5.73 24.13
N GLU A 184 19.61 5.08 22.96
CA GLU A 184 20.51 5.38 21.86
C GLU A 184 19.88 6.40 20.86
N MET A 185 18.62 6.80 21.06
CA MET A 185 17.90 7.70 20.15
C MET A 185 18.31 9.16 20.34
N ASN A 186 18.32 9.89 19.24
CA ASN A 186 18.70 11.30 19.17
C ASN A 186 17.53 12.24 19.45
N TYR A 187 16.30 11.87 19.00
CA TYR A 187 15.12 12.72 19.11
C TYR A 187 14.23 12.33 20.27
N GLU A 188 14.07 13.25 21.23
CA GLU A 188 13.33 13.01 22.46
C GLU A 188 11.87 12.63 22.18
N VAL A 189 11.23 13.23 21.18
CA VAL A 189 9.85 12.91 20.78
C VAL A 189 9.71 11.42 20.38
N LEU A 190 10.64 10.89 19.58
CA LEU A 190 10.64 9.48 19.19
C LEU A 190 10.98 8.59 20.38
N LYS A 191 11.94 8.99 21.19
CA LYS A 191 12.38 8.26 22.39
C LYS A 191 11.23 8.12 23.40
N GLU A 192 10.52 9.21 23.73
CA GLU A 192 9.34 9.18 24.59
C GLU A 192 8.26 8.24 24.04
N ARG A 193 7.94 8.38 22.74
CA ARG A 193 6.87 7.60 22.12
C ARG A 193 7.20 6.12 22.00
N ILE A 194 8.41 5.77 21.62
CA ILE A 194 8.89 4.38 21.55
C ILE A 194 9.05 3.78 22.94
N GLY A 195 9.58 4.57 23.90
CA GLY A 195 9.71 4.18 25.30
C GLY A 195 8.36 3.86 25.94
N LEU A 196 7.31 4.60 25.61
CA LEU A 196 5.95 4.28 26.06
C LEU A 196 5.60 2.82 25.75
N PHE A 197 5.87 2.34 24.53
CA PHE A 197 5.53 0.97 24.15
C PHE A 197 6.50 -0.09 24.70
N LYS A 198 7.79 0.22 24.70
CA LYS A 198 8.84 -0.77 25.07
C LYS A 198 9.11 -0.86 26.55
N GLU A 199 8.92 0.22 27.30
CA GLU A 199 9.38 0.35 28.71
C GLU A 199 8.23 0.43 29.71
N THR A 200 6.97 0.67 29.27
CA THR A 200 5.82 0.70 30.17
C THR A 200 4.90 -0.49 29.96
N LYS A 201 4.23 -0.89 31.05
CA LYS A 201 3.27 -1.99 30.99
C LYS A 201 2.03 -1.62 30.17
N GLU A 202 1.55 -0.40 30.32
CA GLU A 202 0.39 0.14 29.62
C GLU A 202 0.62 0.20 28.11
N GLY A 203 1.79 0.67 27.69
CA GLY A 203 2.17 0.71 26.27
C GLY A 203 2.36 -0.68 25.66
N ALA A 204 2.95 -1.62 26.41
CA ALA A 204 3.07 -3.01 25.95
C ALA A 204 1.69 -3.68 25.79
N ILE A 205 0.72 -3.38 26.69
CA ILE A 205 -0.67 -3.84 26.58
C ILE A 205 -1.30 -3.27 25.31
N ALA A 206 -1.22 -1.95 25.11
CA ALA A 206 -1.79 -1.29 23.94
C ALA A 206 -1.22 -1.84 22.61
N MET A 207 0.09 -2.11 22.56
CA MET A 207 0.72 -2.71 21.39
C MET A 207 0.27 -4.15 21.16
N SER A 208 0.11 -4.95 22.24
CA SER A 208 -0.40 -6.31 22.14
C SER A 208 -1.83 -6.37 21.63
N GLU A 209 -2.71 -5.49 22.11
CA GLU A 209 -4.10 -5.39 21.65
C GLU A 209 -4.16 -4.96 20.18
N TYR A 210 -3.36 -3.98 19.80
CA TYR A 210 -3.27 -3.53 18.40
C TYR A 210 -2.84 -4.67 17.47
N LEU A 211 -1.77 -5.39 17.78
CA LEU A 211 -1.31 -6.52 16.96
C LEU A 211 -2.34 -7.66 16.91
N GLN A 212 -3.05 -7.93 18.01
CA GLN A 212 -4.10 -8.94 18.02
C GLN A 212 -5.28 -8.55 17.11
N ASN A 213 -5.67 -7.29 17.13
CA ASN A 213 -6.73 -6.77 16.26
C ASN A 213 -6.31 -6.87 14.78
N LEU A 214 -5.08 -6.47 14.45
CA LEU A 214 -4.52 -6.57 13.10
C LEU A 214 -4.50 -8.02 12.58
N ILE A 215 -4.12 -8.99 13.42
CA ILE A 215 -4.16 -10.41 13.07
C ILE A 215 -5.60 -10.85 12.79
N ASN A 216 -6.57 -10.41 13.59
CA ASN A 216 -7.98 -10.77 13.43
C ASN A 216 -8.57 -10.16 12.15
N GLU A 217 -8.25 -8.89 11.85
CA GLU A 217 -8.65 -8.20 10.62
C GLU A 217 -8.10 -8.91 9.38
N ASN A 218 -6.80 -9.20 9.34
CA ASN A 218 -6.18 -9.92 8.22
C ASN A 218 -6.78 -11.32 8.00
N ARG A 219 -7.13 -12.04 9.08
CA ARG A 219 -7.83 -13.34 8.98
C ARG A 219 -9.23 -13.19 8.41
N LEU A 220 -9.94 -12.14 8.80
CA LEU A 220 -11.28 -11.86 8.28
C LEU A 220 -11.23 -11.49 6.79
N GLU A 221 -10.31 -10.60 6.40
CA GLU A 221 -10.09 -10.22 4.99
C GLU A 221 -9.78 -11.44 4.13
N ALA A 222 -8.80 -12.26 4.54
CA ALA A 222 -8.46 -13.50 3.83
C ALA A 222 -9.65 -14.49 3.72
N SER A 223 -10.50 -14.56 4.75
CA SER A 223 -11.71 -15.39 4.73
C SER A 223 -12.75 -14.86 3.74
N ILE A 224 -12.92 -13.54 3.67
CA ILE A 224 -13.85 -12.90 2.71
C ILE A 224 -13.34 -13.07 1.28
N GLU A 225 -12.06 -12.80 1.03
CA GLU A 225 -11.45 -13.02 -0.29
C GLU A 225 -11.57 -14.49 -0.74
N GLY A 226 -11.27 -15.43 0.14
CA GLY A 226 -11.43 -16.86 -0.14
C GLY A 226 -12.88 -17.26 -0.49
N ARG A 227 -13.88 -16.66 0.17
CA ARG A 227 -15.30 -16.88 -0.18
C ARG A 227 -15.66 -16.29 -1.54
N ILE A 228 -15.19 -15.06 -1.83
CA ILE A 228 -15.47 -14.40 -3.12
C ILE A 228 -14.85 -15.18 -4.26
N LEU A 229 -13.59 -15.63 -4.11
CA LEU A 229 -12.90 -16.44 -5.11
C LEU A 229 -13.59 -17.78 -5.30
N GLY A 230 -13.94 -18.48 -4.21
CA GLY A 230 -14.65 -19.77 -4.28
C GLY A 230 -16.04 -19.66 -4.91
N GLN A 231 -16.77 -18.56 -4.67
CA GLN A 231 -18.05 -18.31 -5.35
C GLN A 231 -17.87 -18.04 -6.86
N ALA A 232 -16.83 -17.28 -7.23
CA ALA A 232 -16.54 -16.98 -8.63
C ALA A 232 -16.11 -18.25 -9.40
N GLU A 233 -15.25 -19.08 -8.79
CA GLU A 233 -14.85 -20.38 -9.34
C GLU A 233 -16.05 -21.32 -9.48
N GLY A 234 -16.86 -21.49 -8.43
CA GLY A 234 -18.05 -22.33 -8.48
C GLY A 234 -19.07 -21.88 -9.54
N GLN A 235 -19.23 -20.57 -9.76
CA GLN A 235 -20.07 -20.07 -10.86
C GLN A 235 -19.48 -20.36 -12.24
N LYS A 236 -18.15 -20.29 -12.38
CA LYS A 236 -17.45 -20.63 -13.61
C LYS A 236 -17.60 -22.13 -13.93
N ASP A 237 -17.36 -22.98 -12.95
CA ASP A 237 -17.46 -24.44 -13.09
C ASP A 237 -18.86 -24.87 -13.46
N ALA A 238 -19.89 -24.40 -12.77
CA ALA A 238 -21.27 -24.67 -13.09
C ALA A 238 -21.64 -24.23 -14.52
N ARG A 239 -21.12 -23.06 -14.95
CA ARG A 239 -21.35 -22.57 -16.31
C ARG A 239 -20.60 -23.39 -17.35
N TYR A 240 -19.40 -23.84 -17.04
CA TYR A 240 -18.62 -24.74 -17.87
C TYR A 240 -19.36 -26.07 -18.10
N GLU A 241 -19.86 -26.70 -17.06
CA GLU A 241 -20.65 -27.94 -17.18
C GLU A 241 -21.87 -27.79 -18.10
N ILE A 242 -22.63 -26.69 -17.95
CA ILE A 242 -23.76 -26.39 -18.84
C ILE A 242 -23.32 -26.25 -20.30
N VAL A 243 -22.19 -25.53 -20.55
CA VAL A 243 -21.65 -25.39 -21.92
C VAL A 243 -21.29 -26.75 -22.50
N ILE A 244 -20.59 -27.58 -21.72
CA ILE A 244 -20.19 -28.92 -22.16
C ILE A 244 -21.40 -29.81 -22.49
N GLU A 245 -22.42 -29.78 -21.63
CA GLU A 245 -23.65 -30.58 -21.84
C GLU A 245 -24.35 -30.19 -23.14
N ILE A 246 -24.68 -28.91 -23.32
CA ILE A 246 -25.34 -28.41 -24.54
C ILE A 246 -24.47 -28.63 -25.78
N PHE A 247 -23.16 -28.43 -25.65
CA PHE A 247 -22.24 -28.60 -26.80
C PHE A 247 -22.14 -30.05 -27.25
N LYS A 248 -22.10 -31.01 -26.33
CA LYS A 248 -22.08 -32.45 -26.65
C LYS A 248 -23.36 -32.94 -27.30
N GLU A 249 -24.49 -32.35 -26.94
CA GLU A 249 -25.76 -32.65 -27.59
C GLU A 249 -25.80 -32.18 -29.05
N GLU A 250 -25.33 -30.99 -29.34
CA GLU A 250 -25.34 -30.38 -30.70
C GLU A 250 -24.17 -30.87 -31.57
N TYR A 251 -22.98 -31.11 -30.95
CA TYR A 251 -21.73 -31.45 -31.66
C TYR A 251 -21.02 -32.66 -31.03
N PRO A 252 -21.63 -33.88 -31.08
CA PRO A 252 -21.15 -35.05 -30.31
C PRO A 252 -19.73 -35.52 -30.67
N ASN A 253 -19.26 -35.20 -31.89
CA ASN A 253 -17.92 -35.59 -32.37
C ASN A 253 -16.84 -34.53 -32.21
N GLU A 254 -17.16 -33.37 -31.66
CA GLU A 254 -16.22 -32.28 -31.47
C GLU A 254 -15.59 -32.32 -30.07
N SER A 255 -14.34 -31.87 -29.95
CA SER A 255 -13.64 -31.80 -28.66
C SER A 255 -14.15 -30.63 -27.82
N THR A 256 -14.34 -30.86 -26.53
CA THR A 256 -14.74 -29.87 -25.55
C THR A 256 -13.56 -29.06 -25.00
N SER A 257 -12.33 -29.48 -25.28
CA SER A 257 -11.11 -28.81 -24.79
C SER A 257 -10.94 -27.32 -25.22
N ILE A 258 -11.69 -26.92 -26.23
CA ILE A 258 -11.74 -25.50 -26.67
C ILE A 258 -12.29 -24.57 -25.60
N PHE A 259 -13.00 -25.09 -24.58
CA PHE A 259 -13.59 -24.29 -23.51
C PHE A 259 -12.76 -24.25 -22.23
N ASP A 260 -11.70 -25.05 -22.09
CA ASP A 260 -10.93 -25.23 -20.84
C ASP A 260 -10.38 -23.94 -20.26
N ASN A 261 -9.99 -22.97 -21.12
CA ASN A 261 -9.43 -21.70 -20.71
C ASN A 261 -10.41 -20.52 -20.81
N CYS A 262 -11.69 -20.77 -21.04
CA CYS A 262 -12.68 -19.71 -21.14
C CYS A 262 -12.94 -19.04 -19.79
N SER A 263 -13.08 -17.71 -19.80
CA SER A 263 -13.56 -16.93 -18.67
C SER A 263 -15.06 -17.15 -18.44
N LEU A 264 -15.57 -16.80 -17.24
CA LEU A 264 -17.01 -16.87 -16.94
C LEU A 264 -17.85 -16.08 -17.96
N GLU A 265 -17.38 -14.90 -18.39
CA GLU A 265 -18.09 -14.06 -19.36
C GLU A 265 -18.11 -14.71 -20.76
N GLN A 266 -17.02 -15.33 -21.17
CA GLN A 266 -16.98 -16.12 -22.40
C GLN A 266 -17.94 -17.31 -22.34
N LEU A 267 -17.94 -18.06 -21.25
CA LEU A 267 -18.86 -19.20 -21.06
C LEU A 267 -20.34 -18.77 -21.10
N LYS A 268 -20.70 -17.64 -20.50
CA LYS A 268 -22.06 -17.06 -20.60
C LYS A 268 -22.43 -16.73 -22.04
N LYS A 269 -21.51 -16.10 -22.80
CA LYS A 269 -21.72 -15.75 -24.21
C LYS A 269 -21.87 -17.00 -25.08
N ILE A 270 -21.00 -18.00 -24.89
CA ILE A 270 -21.05 -19.29 -25.58
C ILE A 270 -22.35 -20.02 -25.28
N THR A 271 -22.80 -20.05 -24.02
CA THR A 271 -24.12 -20.62 -23.66
C THR A 271 -25.23 -19.98 -24.50
N SER A 272 -25.26 -18.65 -24.60
CA SER A 272 -26.26 -17.95 -25.41
C SER A 272 -26.16 -18.26 -26.91
N MET A 273 -24.96 -18.44 -27.43
CA MET A 273 -24.74 -18.81 -28.83
C MET A 273 -25.18 -20.22 -29.12
N LEU A 274 -24.91 -21.19 -28.23
CA LEU A 274 -25.36 -22.59 -28.33
C LEU A 274 -26.88 -22.67 -28.30
N ILE A 275 -27.54 -21.99 -27.36
CA ILE A 275 -29.01 -21.93 -27.28
C ILE A 275 -29.63 -21.37 -28.58
N LYS A 276 -28.99 -20.38 -29.20
CA LYS A 276 -29.43 -19.75 -30.48
C LYS A 276 -29.03 -20.57 -31.71
N LYS A 277 -28.36 -21.71 -31.53
CA LYS A 277 -27.88 -22.61 -32.60
C LYS A 277 -26.96 -21.88 -33.60
N VAL A 278 -26.07 -20.99 -33.08
CA VAL A 278 -25.07 -20.31 -33.91
C VAL A 278 -24.07 -21.34 -34.46
N PRO A 279 -23.64 -21.22 -35.72
CA PRO A 279 -22.70 -22.16 -36.32
C PRO A 279 -21.42 -22.34 -35.53
N LEU A 280 -20.89 -23.57 -35.44
CA LEU A 280 -19.67 -23.92 -34.67
C LEU A 280 -18.46 -23.01 -35.00
N LYS A 281 -18.32 -22.64 -36.29
CA LYS A 281 -17.25 -21.74 -36.73
C LYS A 281 -17.28 -20.40 -36.00
N GLU A 282 -18.44 -19.77 -35.89
CA GLU A 282 -18.60 -18.49 -35.17
C GLU A 282 -18.37 -18.63 -33.67
N ILE A 283 -18.72 -19.78 -33.07
CA ILE A 283 -18.42 -20.06 -31.67
C ILE A 283 -16.91 -20.13 -31.45
N LYS A 284 -16.18 -20.88 -32.31
CA LYS A 284 -14.72 -21.00 -32.25
C LYS A 284 -14.03 -19.65 -32.46
N ASP A 285 -14.49 -18.84 -33.42
CA ASP A 285 -13.94 -17.50 -33.69
C ASP A 285 -14.12 -16.56 -32.47
N ASN A 286 -15.25 -16.63 -31.76
CA ASN A 286 -15.47 -15.84 -30.54
C ASN A 286 -14.59 -16.23 -29.34
N ILE A 287 -14.15 -17.49 -29.26
CA ILE A 287 -13.19 -17.96 -28.24
C ILE A 287 -11.79 -17.43 -28.54
N LEU A 288 -11.39 -17.37 -29.80
CA LEU A 288 -10.06 -16.96 -30.24
C LEU A 288 -9.86 -15.42 -30.18
N LEU A 289 -10.93 -14.63 -30.24
CA LEU A 289 -10.90 -13.17 -30.28
C LEU A 289 -11.04 -12.50 -28.89
N GLY A 290 -11.25 -13.23 -27.82
CA GLY A 290 -11.40 -12.76 -26.45
C GLY A 290 -10.32 -13.26 -25.54
#